data_ece49340ebbee073d2b3bbfff8321009
#
_entry.id   ece49340ebbee073d2b3bbfff8321009
#
_cell.length_a   1.000
_cell.length_b   1.000
_cell.length_c   1.000
_cell.angle_alpha   90.00
_cell.angle_beta   90.00
_cell.angle_gamma   90.00
#
_symmetry.space_group_name_H-M   'P 1'
#
loop_
_entity.id
_entity.type
_entity.pdbx_description
1 polymer ?
#
loop_
_entity_poly.entity_id
_entity_poly.type
_entity_poly.pdbx_seq_one_letter_code
_entity_poly.pdbx_strand_id
1 'polypeptide(L)'
;MDTDNEPPAIGGYVPLEKVYSYEPVPQILTPEEAKHIVGVQANLWTEYIPTYSQVEYMELPRMAALSEIQWTMPKKKEYADFLKRLPGLIAVYDINQYNYAKHIFQVKSQYIPDTEANVLNVVLSTIDNTPVYYTLDGSEPTASSNIYTDTLKIGQSCTLKAITIRPNGSSAVLKEDIKFNKATMKPITMQQPINEKYKFEGKNTLIDGLAGSR
;
A
#
# COMPACT_ATOMS: atom_id res chain seq x y z
N MET A 1 2.63 3.07 -9.89
CA MET A 1 3.55 1.93 -9.67
C MET A 1 4.43 2.34 -8.50
N ASP A 2 4.55 1.53 -7.47
CA ASP A 2 5.40 1.82 -6.30
C ASP A 2 6.87 1.51 -6.67
N THR A 3 7.50 2.43 -7.40
CA THR A 3 8.86 2.24 -7.93
C THR A 3 9.93 2.23 -6.85
N ASP A 4 9.63 2.75 -5.66
CA ASP A 4 10.59 2.84 -4.55
C ASP A 4 10.73 1.50 -3.83
N ASN A 5 9.65 0.71 -3.81
CA ASN A 5 9.60 -0.58 -3.10
C ASN A 5 9.44 -1.78 -4.04
N GLU A 6 9.04 -1.59 -5.28
CA GLU A 6 8.84 -2.65 -6.25
C GLU A 6 9.82 -2.48 -7.42
N PRO A 7 10.83 -3.33 -7.52
CA PRO A 7 11.77 -3.27 -8.63
C PRO A 7 11.06 -3.56 -9.96
N PRO A 8 11.64 -3.13 -11.10
CA PRO A 8 11.09 -3.42 -12.42
C PRO A 8 10.83 -4.92 -12.61
N ALA A 9 9.63 -5.25 -13.08
CA ALA A 9 9.22 -6.62 -13.38
C ALA A 9 8.26 -6.65 -14.57
N ILE A 10 8.18 -7.78 -15.26
CA ILE A 10 7.18 -8.00 -16.30
C ILE A 10 5.78 -8.12 -15.65
N GLY A 11 4.78 -7.47 -16.24
CA GLY A 11 3.39 -7.55 -15.80
C GLY A 11 2.93 -6.46 -14.81
N GLY A 12 3.80 -5.53 -14.43
CA GLY A 12 3.46 -4.38 -13.59
C GLY A 12 3.31 -4.71 -12.11
N TYR A 13 2.64 -3.82 -11.37
CA TYR A 13 2.48 -3.93 -9.93
C TYR A 13 1.34 -4.87 -9.54
N VAL A 14 1.67 -5.90 -8.76
CA VAL A 14 0.72 -6.90 -8.24
C VAL A 14 0.83 -6.95 -6.71
N PRO A 15 0.09 -6.09 -5.97
CA PRO A 15 0.12 -6.07 -4.52
C PRO A 15 -0.53 -7.33 -3.92
N LEU A 16 -0.23 -7.59 -2.64
CA LEU A 16 -0.74 -8.74 -1.89
C LEU A 16 -2.27 -8.88 -1.96
N GLU A 17 -2.98 -7.76 -1.80
CA GLU A 17 -4.44 -7.71 -1.89
C GLU A 17 -4.97 -8.17 -3.24
N LYS A 18 -4.31 -7.76 -4.34
CA LYS A 18 -4.68 -8.17 -5.69
C LYS A 18 -4.52 -9.68 -5.88
N VAL A 19 -3.44 -10.27 -5.34
CA VAL A 19 -3.27 -11.72 -5.36
C VAL A 19 -4.38 -12.41 -4.58
N TYR A 20 -4.68 -11.94 -3.37
CA TYR A 20 -5.73 -12.53 -2.53
C TYR A 20 -7.14 -12.40 -3.13
N SER A 21 -7.42 -11.32 -3.87
CA SER A 21 -8.72 -11.08 -4.51
C SER A 21 -8.97 -11.98 -5.73
N TYR A 22 -7.94 -12.65 -6.24
CA TYR A 22 -8.07 -13.53 -7.39
C TYR A 22 -9.03 -14.69 -7.11
N GLU A 23 -9.92 -14.96 -8.07
CA GLU A 23 -10.84 -16.10 -8.03
C GLU A 23 -10.45 -17.08 -9.15
N PRO A 24 -9.96 -18.28 -8.77
CA PRO A 24 -9.50 -19.28 -9.74
C PRO A 24 -10.58 -19.78 -10.70
N VAL A 25 -11.83 -19.84 -10.24
CA VAL A 25 -12.95 -20.29 -11.05
C VAL A 25 -13.78 -19.09 -11.48
N PRO A 26 -13.68 -18.66 -12.76
CA PRO A 26 -14.46 -17.52 -13.26
C PRO A 26 -15.97 -17.76 -13.11
N GLN A 27 -16.69 -16.75 -12.67
CA GLN A 27 -18.14 -16.82 -12.43
C GLN A 27 -18.97 -17.09 -13.70
N ILE A 28 -18.39 -16.86 -14.88
CA ILE A 28 -19.03 -17.12 -16.17
C ILE A 28 -19.16 -18.61 -16.47
N LEU A 29 -18.37 -19.47 -15.83
CA LEU A 29 -18.38 -20.90 -16.07
C LEU A 29 -19.59 -21.57 -15.42
N THR A 30 -20.19 -22.50 -16.15
CA THR A 30 -21.18 -23.43 -15.58
C THR A 30 -20.51 -24.39 -14.59
N PRO A 31 -21.28 -25.04 -13.69
CA PRO A 31 -20.72 -26.03 -12.75
C PRO A 31 -19.97 -27.18 -13.44
N GLU A 32 -20.39 -27.57 -14.64
CA GLU A 32 -19.71 -28.64 -15.39
C GLU A 32 -18.37 -28.14 -15.95
N GLU A 33 -18.34 -26.95 -16.53
CA GLU A 33 -17.11 -26.33 -17.05
C GLU A 33 -16.11 -26.02 -15.92
N ALA A 34 -16.59 -25.58 -14.76
CA ALA A 34 -15.76 -25.30 -13.58
C ALA A 34 -14.96 -26.52 -13.11
N LYS A 35 -15.44 -27.75 -13.35
CA LYS A 35 -14.71 -28.98 -13.01
C LYS A 35 -13.41 -29.15 -13.80
N HIS A 36 -13.24 -28.46 -14.90
CA HIS A 36 -12.00 -28.48 -15.68
C HIS A 36 -10.91 -27.57 -15.11
N ILE A 37 -11.24 -26.70 -14.14
CA ILE A 37 -10.24 -25.92 -13.41
C ILE A 37 -9.66 -26.80 -12.31
N VAL A 38 -8.50 -27.37 -12.56
CA VAL A 38 -7.85 -28.34 -11.66
C VAL A 38 -6.85 -27.71 -10.68
N GLY A 39 -6.57 -26.42 -10.82
CA GLY A 39 -5.65 -25.71 -9.93
C GLY A 39 -5.29 -24.31 -10.44
N VAL A 40 -4.34 -23.69 -9.76
CA VAL A 40 -3.84 -22.35 -10.00
C VAL A 40 -2.32 -22.40 -10.04
N GLN A 41 -1.72 -21.58 -10.89
CA GLN A 41 -0.28 -21.31 -10.84
C GLN A 41 -0.02 -19.81 -10.87
N ALA A 42 1.10 -19.40 -10.30
CA ALA A 42 1.70 -18.09 -10.52
C ALA A 42 3.04 -18.24 -11.22
N ASN A 43 3.33 -17.31 -12.12
CA ASN A 43 4.61 -17.29 -12.82
C ASN A 43 5.40 -16.08 -12.35
N LEU A 44 6.66 -16.29 -12.00
CA LEU A 44 7.63 -15.24 -11.75
C LEU A 44 8.59 -15.17 -12.95
N TRP A 45 8.45 -14.11 -13.75
CA TRP A 45 9.30 -13.87 -14.90
C TRP A 45 10.59 -13.18 -14.44
N THR A 46 11.74 -13.77 -14.74
CA THR A 46 13.01 -13.40 -14.11
C THR A 46 13.90 -12.50 -14.95
N GLU A 47 13.39 -11.92 -16.06
CA GLU A 47 14.17 -11.04 -16.95
C GLU A 47 14.84 -9.86 -16.22
N TYR A 48 14.21 -9.37 -15.14
CA TYR A 48 14.72 -8.27 -14.33
C TYR A 48 15.01 -8.69 -12.89
N ILE A 49 15.12 -10.00 -12.61
CA ILE A 49 15.35 -10.56 -11.28
C ILE A 49 16.69 -11.29 -11.24
N PRO A 50 17.80 -10.59 -10.95
CA PRO A 50 19.14 -11.12 -11.09
C PRO A 50 19.59 -12.02 -9.92
N THR A 51 18.90 -12.02 -8.79
CA THR A 51 19.31 -12.74 -7.59
C THR A 51 18.19 -13.55 -6.96
N TYR A 52 18.54 -14.64 -6.28
CA TYR A 52 17.57 -15.44 -5.53
C TYR A 52 16.88 -14.63 -4.40
N SER A 53 17.62 -13.76 -3.73
CA SER A 53 17.07 -12.85 -2.74
C SER A 53 15.98 -11.94 -3.32
N GLN A 54 16.09 -11.54 -4.58
CA GLN A 54 15.02 -10.79 -5.26
C GLN A 54 13.84 -11.67 -5.66
N VAL A 55 14.05 -12.94 -5.96
CA VAL A 55 12.97 -13.92 -6.13
C VAL A 55 12.14 -13.99 -4.84
N GLU A 56 12.76 -14.19 -3.69
CA GLU A 56 12.09 -14.21 -2.39
C GLU A 56 11.29 -12.92 -2.14
N TYR A 57 11.87 -11.77 -2.44
CA TYR A 57 11.21 -10.48 -2.30
C TYR A 57 9.95 -10.35 -3.17
N MET A 58 10.00 -10.84 -4.39
CA MET A 58 8.87 -10.76 -5.32
C MET A 58 7.77 -11.78 -5.00
N GLU A 59 8.15 -12.94 -4.49
CA GLU A 59 7.21 -14.01 -4.18
C GLU A 59 6.58 -13.88 -2.79
N LEU A 60 7.36 -13.48 -1.80
CA LEU A 60 6.90 -13.47 -0.41
C LEU A 60 6.42 -12.09 0.02
N PRO A 61 5.26 -11.99 0.67
CA PRO A 61 4.31 -13.04 1.06
C PRO A 61 3.19 -13.32 0.03
N ARG A 62 3.31 -12.91 -1.22
CA ARG A 62 2.29 -13.11 -2.27
C ARG A 62 1.96 -14.60 -2.44
N MET A 63 2.96 -15.47 -2.33
CA MET A 63 2.76 -16.92 -2.37
C MET A 63 1.86 -17.42 -1.23
N ALA A 64 1.91 -16.80 -0.05
CA ALA A 64 1.00 -17.12 1.04
C ALA A 64 -0.46 -16.80 0.69
N ALA A 65 -0.70 -15.64 0.06
CA ALA A 65 -2.03 -15.29 -0.43
C ALA A 65 -2.51 -16.27 -1.51
N LEU A 66 -1.64 -16.63 -2.45
CA LEU A 66 -1.95 -17.62 -3.48
C LEU A 66 -2.30 -18.99 -2.88
N SER A 67 -1.53 -19.45 -1.89
CA SER A 67 -1.82 -20.70 -1.18
C SER A 67 -3.17 -20.65 -0.47
N GLU A 68 -3.48 -19.56 0.19
CA GLU A 68 -4.77 -19.38 0.87
C GLU A 68 -5.96 -19.52 -0.08
N ILE A 69 -5.90 -18.86 -1.25
CA ILE A 69 -7.00 -18.93 -2.22
C ILE A 69 -7.14 -20.29 -2.89
N GLN A 70 -6.10 -21.12 -2.91
CA GLN A 70 -6.14 -22.49 -3.43
C GLN A 70 -6.78 -23.46 -2.44
N TRP A 71 -6.58 -23.27 -1.14
CA TRP A 71 -7.03 -24.17 -0.10
C TRP A 71 -8.31 -23.73 0.60
N THR A 72 -8.76 -22.50 0.36
CA THR A 72 -9.93 -21.93 1.03
C THR A 72 -11.09 -21.79 0.04
N MET A 73 -12.24 -22.34 0.41
CA MET A 73 -13.45 -22.19 -0.41
C MET A 73 -13.80 -20.72 -0.58
N PRO A 74 -14.25 -20.26 -1.78
CA PRO A 74 -14.52 -18.84 -2.06
C PRO A 74 -15.38 -18.13 -1.00
N LYS A 75 -16.42 -18.81 -0.49
CA LYS A 75 -17.32 -18.27 0.55
C LYS A 75 -16.68 -18.09 1.93
N LYS A 76 -15.49 -18.67 2.15
CA LYS A 76 -14.75 -18.61 3.41
C LYS A 76 -13.53 -17.72 3.32
N LYS A 77 -13.22 -17.16 2.15
CA LYS A 77 -12.10 -16.25 1.98
C LYS A 77 -12.43 -14.91 2.67
N GLU A 78 -11.59 -14.50 3.58
CA GLU A 78 -11.69 -13.19 4.25
C GLU A 78 -10.29 -12.58 4.38
N TYR A 79 -10.04 -11.53 3.63
CA TYR A 79 -8.72 -10.89 3.59
C TYR A 79 -8.27 -10.35 4.95
N ALA A 80 -9.20 -9.77 5.73
CA ALA A 80 -8.88 -9.26 7.06
C ALA A 80 -8.46 -10.38 8.02
N ASP A 81 -9.03 -11.59 7.89
CA ASP A 81 -8.61 -12.75 8.69
C ASP A 81 -7.25 -13.29 8.24
N PHE A 82 -7.01 -13.35 6.93
CA PHE A 82 -5.69 -13.67 6.39
C PHE A 82 -4.61 -12.74 6.95
N LEU A 83 -4.87 -11.43 6.96
CA LEU A 83 -3.93 -10.43 7.50
C LEU A 83 -3.65 -10.60 9.00
N LYS A 84 -4.63 -11.05 9.80
CA LYS A 84 -4.42 -11.36 11.23
C LYS A 84 -3.46 -12.53 11.45
N ARG A 85 -3.46 -13.51 10.54
CA ARG A 85 -2.59 -14.70 10.61
C ARG A 85 -1.21 -14.48 9.99
N LEU A 86 -1.09 -13.51 9.08
CA LEU A 86 0.14 -13.21 8.34
C LEU A 86 1.36 -12.94 9.25
N PRO A 87 1.26 -12.21 10.38
CA PRO A 87 2.40 -11.99 11.27
C PRO A 87 3.05 -13.28 11.80
N GLY A 88 2.27 -14.34 12.00
CA GLY A 88 2.82 -15.66 12.39
C GLY A 88 3.69 -16.27 11.30
N LEU A 89 3.30 -16.13 10.04
CA LEU A 89 4.10 -16.58 8.90
C LEU A 89 5.34 -15.71 8.70
N ILE A 90 5.20 -14.39 8.88
CA ILE A 90 6.33 -13.45 8.81
C ILE A 90 7.39 -13.79 9.85
N ALA A 91 7.01 -14.19 11.06
CA ALA A 91 7.96 -14.64 12.07
C ALA A 91 8.77 -15.88 11.60
N VAL A 92 8.16 -16.77 10.83
CA VAL A 92 8.87 -17.90 10.21
C VAL A 92 9.84 -17.42 9.13
N TYR A 93 9.45 -16.42 8.32
CA TYR A 93 10.34 -15.82 7.32
C TYR A 93 11.55 -15.14 7.98
N ASP A 94 11.34 -14.42 9.08
CA ASP A 94 12.42 -13.77 9.82
C ASP A 94 13.40 -14.79 10.42
N ILE A 95 12.90 -15.90 11.01
CA ILE A 95 13.72 -16.99 11.55
C ILE A 95 14.59 -17.63 10.46
N ASN A 96 14.03 -17.84 9.27
CA ASN A 96 14.72 -18.44 8.13
C ASN A 96 15.51 -17.41 7.31
N GLN A 97 15.50 -16.14 7.68
CA GLN A 97 16.19 -15.04 7.00
C GLN A 97 15.80 -14.87 5.52
N TYR A 98 14.52 -15.14 5.20
CA TYR A 98 13.98 -14.88 3.86
C TYR A 98 13.86 -13.38 3.60
N ASN A 99 14.22 -12.97 2.39
CA ASN A 99 14.06 -11.60 1.94
C ASN A 99 12.64 -11.37 1.38
N TYR A 100 11.65 -11.18 2.24
CA TYR A 100 10.27 -10.90 1.81
C TYR A 100 9.99 -9.40 1.63
N ALA A 101 8.93 -9.05 0.90
CA ALA A 101 8.51 -7.68 0.64
C ALA A 101 7.98 -6.99 1.91
N LYS A 102 8.88 -6.46 2.75
CA LYS A 102 8.56 -5.80 4.05
C LYS A 102 7.75 -4.53 3.89
N HIS A 103 7.79 -3.87 2.71
CA HIS A 103 7.06 -2.62 2.44
C HIS A 103 5.54 -2.75 2.56
N ILE A 104 4.97 -3.95 2.48
CA ILE A 104 3.54 -4.18 2.72
C ILE A 104 3.09 -3.75 4.12
N PHE A 105 4.01 -3.70 5.07
CA PHE A 105 3.77 -3.29 6.46
C PHE A 105 4.09 -1.82 6.73
N GLN A 106 4.47 -1.06 5.71
CA GLN A 106 4.71 0.37 5.84
C GLN A 106 3.41 1.15 6.07
N VAL A 107 3.56 2.34 6.61
CA VAL A 107 2.45 3.29 6.71
C VAL A 107 2.04 3.72 5.31
N LYS A 108 0.76 3.60 5.00
CA LYS A 108 0.15 4.18 3.79
C LYS A 108 -0.51 5.50 4.16
N SER A 109 -0.43 6.46 3.26
CA SER A 109 -1.07 7.77 3.40
C SER A 109 -2.03 8.03 2.24
N GLN A 110 -3.14 8.66 2.57
CA GLN A 110 -4.07 9.23 1.60
C GLN A 110 -4.22 10.72 1.92
N TYR A 111 -4.21 11.54 0.91
CA TYR A 111 -4.26 13.00 1.02
C TYR A 111 -5.53 13.49 0.35
N ILE A 112 -6.37 14.17 1.11
CA ILE A 112 -7.69 14.64 0.67
C ILE A 112 -7.78 16.15 0.89
N PRO A 113 -7.56 16.97 -0.15
CA PRO A 113 -7.69 18.41 -0.04
C PRO A 113 -9.13 18.84 0.28
N ASP A 114 -9.28 19.64 1.33
CA ASP A 114 -10.52 20.29 1.70
C ASP A 114 -10.39 21.81 1.45
N THR A 115 -10.90 22.25 0.32
CA THR A 115 -10.82 23.64 -0.11
C THR A 115 -11.77 24.57 0.66
N GLU A 116 -12.81 24.03 1.29
CA GLU A 116 -13.75 24.82 2.10
C GLU A 116 -13.14 25.10 3.48
N ALA A 117 -12.60 24.10 4.12
CA ALA A 117 -11.91 24.25 5.40
C ALA A 117 -10.47 24.77 5.27
N ASN A 118 -9.93 24.87 4.05
CA ASN A 118 -8.56 25.27 3.75
C ASN A 118 -7.50 24.40 4.47
N VAL A 119 -7.73 23.07 4.48
CA VAL A 119 -6.84 22.09 5.10
C VAL A 119 -6.59 20.90 4.16
N LEU A 120 -5.45 20.24 4.35
CA LEU A 120 -5.17 18.94 3.80
C LEU A 120 -5.53 17.88 4.85
N ASN A 121 -6.52 17.06 4.56
CA ASN A 121 -6.85 15.90 5.38
C ASN A 121 -5.90 14.76 5.03
N VAL A 122 -5.17 14.25 6.03
CA VAL A 122 -4.24 13.12 5.85
C VAL A 122 -4.76 11.93 6.62
N VAL A 123 -5.05 10.85 5.90
CA VAL A 123 -5.44 9.56 6.47
C VAL A 123 -4.23 8.64 6.44
N LEU A 124 -3.83 8.14 7.59
CA LEU A 124 -2.76 7.15 7.72
C LEU A 124 -3.36 5.77 8.00
N SER A 125 -2.80 4.75 7.38
CA SER A 125 -3.26 3.38 7.58
C SER A 125 -2.12 2.38 7.49
N THR A 126 -2.36 1.19 8.03
CA THR A 126 -1.46 0.04 7.89
C THR A 126 -2.29 -1.17 7.51
N ILE A 127 -1.68 -2.13 6.84
CA ILE A 127 -2.38 -3.32 6.34
C ILE A 127 -2.99 -4.18 7.45
N ASP A 128 -2.38 -4.17 8.62
CA ASP A 128 -2.71 -5.00 9.79
C ASP A 128 -3.27 -4.19 10.97
N ASN A 129 -3.64 -2.91 10.75
CA ASN A 129 -4.11 -1.97 11.77
C ASN A 129 -3.12 -1.77 12.95
N THR A 130 -1.83 -2.01 12.74
CA THR A 130 -0.81 -1.68 13.73
C THR A 130 -0.82 -0.17 13.99
N PRO A 131 -0.72 0.29 15.26
CA PRO A 131 -0.69 1.72 15.59
C PRO A 131 0.40 2.47 14.83
N VAL A 132 0.04 3.66 14.33
CA VAL A 132 0.96 4.57 13.65
C VAL A 132 1.39 5.68 14.59
N TYR A 133 2.69 5.88 14.71
CA TYR A 133 3.31 6.99 15.46
C TYR A 133 3.75 8.05 14.46
N TYR A 134 3.47 9.32 14.76
CA TYR A 134 3.79 10.40 13.82
C TYR A 134 4.31 11.67 14.48
N THR A 135 4.99 12.50 13.68
CA THR A 135 5.42 13.87 13.98
C THR A 135 5.04 14.79 12.83
N LEU A 136 4.90 16.10 13.09
CA LEU A 136 4.60 17.12 12.08
C LEU A 136 5.72 18.18 11.96
N ASP A 137 6.74 18.09 12.78
CA ASP A 137 7.88 18.98 12.84
C ASP A 137 9.12 18.46 12.09
N GLY A 138 9.00 17.28 11.46
CA GLY A 138 10.09 16.60 10.76
C GLY A 138 11.05 15.83 11.66
N SER A 139 10.83 15.80 12.98
CA SER A 139 11.59 14.94 13.88
C SER A 139 11.30 13.46 13.59
N GLU A 140 12.24 12.56 13.94
CA GLU A 140 12.04 11.12 13.78
C GLU A 140 10.99 10.62 14.76
N PRO A 141 9.90 9.96 14.30
CA PRO A 141 8.88 9.42 15.19
C PRO A 141 9.42 8.22 15.97
N THR A 142 8.98 8.11 17.23
CA THR A 142 9.33 7.06 18.18
C THR A 142 8.09 6.54 18.88
N ALA A 143 8.22 5.53 19.74
CA ALA A 143 7.12 5.04 20.58
C ALA A 143 6.54 6.10 21.54
N SER A 144 7.24 7.21 21.74
CA SER A 144 6.80 8.36 22.56
C SER A 144 6.11 9.45 21.75
N SER A 145 6.08 9.33 20.43
CA SER A 145 5.44 10.29 19.51
C SER A 145 3.92 10.17 19.56
N ASN A 146 3.23 11.12 18.92
CA ASN A 146 1.78 11.08 18.84
C ASN A 146 1.30 9.80 18.14
N ILE A 147 0.26 9.18 18.67
CA ILE A 147 -0.42 8.04 18.05
C ILE A 147 -1.51 8.58 17.13
N TYR A 148 -1.52 8.10 15.90
CA TYR A 148 -2.59 8.40 14.95
C TYR A 148 -3.88 7.69 15.35
N THR A 149 -4.93 8.47 15.61
CA THR A 149 -6.26 7.97 15.99
C THR A 149 -7.37 8.44 15.08
N ASP A 150 -7.15 9.56 14.39
CA ASP A 150 -8.12 10.16 13.47
C ASP A 150 -7.41 11.01 12.42
N THR A 151 -8.13 11.36 11.36
CA THR A 151 -7.66 12.16 10.23
C THR A 151 -6.92 13.43 10.69
N LEU A 152 -5.67 13.58 10.24
CA LEU A 152 -4.88 14.78 10.51
C LEU A 152 -5.36 15.91 9.61
N LYS A 153 -5.71 17.06 10.20
CA LYS A 153 -6.11 18.28 9.49
C LYS A 153 -4.94 19.25 9.46
N ILE A 154 -4.29 19.35 8.32
CA ILE A 154 -3.07 20.15 8.15
C ILE A 154 -3.44 21.44 7.41
N GLY A 155 -3.31 22.58 8.08
CA GLY A 155 -3.63 23.92 7.54
C GLY A 155 -2.41 24.82 7.29
N GLN A 156 -1.20 24.29 7.47
CA GLN A 156 0.05 25.03 7.29
C GLN A 156 1.18 24.10 6.84
N SER A 157 2.27 24.67 6.34
CA SER A 157 3.45 23.90 5.95
C SER A 157 4.03 23.12 7.12
N CYS A 158 4.32 21.83 6.90
CA CYS A 158 4.94 20.96 7.88
C CYS A 158 5.66 19.80 7.17
N THR A 159 6.49 19.07 7.92
CA THR A 159 7.06 17.81 7.48
C THR A 159 6.43 16.69 8.32
N LEU A 160 5.52 15.95 7.72
CA LEU A 160 4.94 14.76 8.30
C LEU A 160 5.95 13.62 8.21
N LYS A 161 6.22 12.96 9.35
CA LYS A 161 6.89 11.65 9.39
C LYS A 161 6.04 10.67 10.16
N ALA A 162 5.99 9.42 9.70
CA ALA A 162 5.20 8.37 10.36
C ALA A 162 5.87 7.00 10.25
N ILE A 163 5.73 6.21 11.31
CA ILE A 163 6.19 4.82 11.40
C ILE A 163 5.17 3.94 12.09
N THR A 164 5.33 2.62 11.90
CA THR A 164 4.78 1.61 12.81
C THR A 164 5.90 0.92 13.56
N ILE A 165 5.62 0.46 14.78
CA ILE A 165 6.56 -0.29 15.60
C ILE A 165 5.95 -1.65 15.88
N ARG A 166 6.69 -2.71 15.54
CA ARG A 166 6.31 -4.11 15.71
C ARG A 166 7.39 -4.85 16.52
N PRO A 167 7.12 -6.03 17.07
CA PRO A 167 8.13 -6.80 17.81
C PRO A 167 9.42 -7.08 17.02
N ASN A 168 9.32 -7.20 15.71
CA ASN A 168 10.44 -7.45 14.80
C ASN A 168 11.08 -6.18 14.23
N GLY A 169 10.70 -4.99 14.73
CA GLY A 169 11.28 -3.71 14.33
C GLY A 169 10.29 -2.67 13.84
N SER A 170 10.80 -1.51 13.50
CA SER A 170 10.01 -0.40 12.94
C SER A 170 9.90 -0.52 11.42
N SER A 171 8.80 0.01 10.86
CA SER A 171 8.69 0.21 9.41
C SER A 171 9.71 1.24 8.91
N ALA A 172 9.89 1.32 7.60
CA ALA A 172 10.50 2.51 7.00
C ALA A 172 9.68 3.76 7.37
N VAL A 173 10.36 4.90 7.43
CA VAL A 173 9.73 6.17 7.74
C VAL A 173 8.98 6.67 6.52
N LEU A 174 7.66 6.80 6.63
CA LEU A 174 6.90 7.65 5.71
C LEU A 174 7.31 9.09 5.96
N LYS A 175 7.77 9.79 4.93
CA LYS A 175 8.09 11.22 4.99
C LYS A 175 7.34 11.96 3.92
N GLU A 176 6.70 13.08 4.31
CA GLU A 176 6.00 13.96 3.39
C GLU A 176 6.23 15.42 3.77
N ASP A 177 6.76 16.19 2.82
CA ASP A 177 6.96 17.63 2.95
C ASP A 177 5.74 18.37 2.39
N ILE A 178 4.83 18.78 3.25
CA ILE A 178 3.59 19.48 2.91
C ILE A 178 3.89 20.99 2.88
N LYS A 179 3.66 21.64 1.73
CA LYS A 179 4.02 23.06 1.50
C LYS A 179 2.79 23.88 1.16
N PHE A 180 2.36 24.71 2.08
CA PHE A 180 1.31 25.69 1.83
C PHE A 180 1.88 26.96 1.19
N ASN A 181 1.28 27.37 0.09
CA ASN A 181 1.57 28.61 -0.62
C ASN A 181 0.24 29.35 -0.94
N LYS A 182 0.30 30.44 -1.68
CA LYS A 182 -0.88 31.25 -1.99
C LYS A 182 -1.95 30.52 -2.81
N ALA A 183 -1.59 29.48 -3.57
CA ALA A 183 -2.50 28.69 -4.39
C ALA A 183 -3.03 27.44 -3.66
N THR A 184 -2.35 27.00 -2.59
CA THR A 184 -2.72 25.79 -1.85
C THR A 184 -4.13 25.91 -1.28
N MET A 185 -4.94 24.87 -1.48
CA MET A 185 -6.36 24.77 -1.08
C MET A 185 -7.28 25.86 -1.70
N LYS A 186 -6.84 26.58 -2.73
CA LYS A 186 -7.72 27.55 -3.40
C LYS A 186 -8.58 26.87 -4.47
N PRO A 187 -9.84 27.31 -4.65
CA PRO A 187 -10.69 26.76 -5.70
C PRO A 187 -10.02 26.94 -7.08
N ILE A 188 -10.03 25.89 -7.88
CA ILE A 188 -9.45 25.89 -9.22
C ILE A 188 -10.52 25.54 -10.27
N THR A 189 -10.57 26.30 -11.34
CA THR A 189 -11.43 26.04 -12.49
C THR A 189 -10.54 25.66 -13.69
N MET A 190 -10.83 24.52 -14.29
CA MET A 190 -10.14 24.05 -15.48
C MET A 190 -10.89 24.53 -16.73
N GLN A 191 -10.21 25.17 -17.67
CA GLN A 191 -10.79 25.57 -18.97
C GLN A 191 -11.01 24.37 -19.91
N GLN A 192 -10.15 23.34 -19.78
CA GLN A 192 -10.21 22.10 -20.54
C GLN A 192 -10.19 20.91 -19.56
N PRO A 193 -10.83 19.79 -19.88
CA PRO A 193 -10.76 18.57 -19.08
C PRO A 193 -9.32 18.04 -19.05
N ILE A 194 -8.91 17.53 -17.90
CA ILE A 194 -7.60 16.87 -17.75
C ILE A 194 -7.61 15.58 -18.56
N ASN A 195 -6.57 15.33 -19.34
CA ASN A 195 -6.41 14.08 -20.06
C ASN A 195 -6.34 12.91 -19.07
N GLU A 196 -7.10 11.85 -19.30
CA GLU A 196 -7.21 10.69 -18.40
C GLU A 196 -5.84 10.06 -18.07
N LYS A 197 -4.87 10.11 -18.99
CA LYS A 197 -3.51 9.62 -18.77
C LYS A 197 -2.76 10.38 -17.67
N TYR A 198 -3.11 11.64 -17.42
CA TYR A 198 -2.44 12.53 -16.47
C TYR A 198 -3.37 13.03 -15.36
N LYS A 199 -4.53 12.41 -15.23
CA LYS A 199 -5.58 12.88 -14.32
C LYS A 199 -5.22 12.72 -12.85
N PHE A 200 -4.42 11.70 -12.49
CA PHE A 200 -4.13 11.33 -11.09
C PHE A 200 -5.41 11.40 -10.23
N GLU A 201 -5.39 12.18 -9.15
CA GLU A 201 -6.56 12.43 -8.29
C GLU A 201 -7.41 13.64 -8.76
N GLY A 202 -7.19 14.10 -10.00
CA GLY A 202 -7.92 15.20 -10.61
C GLY A 202 -7.29 16.57 -10.36
N LYS A 203 -8.10 17.62 -10.57
CA LYS A 203 -7.61 19.02 -10.49
C LYS A 203 -7.01 19.42 -9.15
N ASN A 204 -7.44 18.77 -8.08
CA ASN A 204 -6.99 19.10 -6.73
C ASN A 204 -5.51 18.76 -6.49
N THR A 205 -4.92 17.86 -7.26
CA THR A 205 -3.47 17.59 -7.25
C THR A 205 -2.60 18.81 -7.50
N LEU A 206 -3.15 19.85 -8.14
CA LEU A 206 -2.42 21.10 -8.41
C LEU A 206 -2.38 22.04 -7.21
N ILE A 207 -3.19 21.80 -6.18
CA ILE A 207 -3.39 22.70 -5.04
C ILE A 207 -3.29 22.00 -3.68
N ASP A 208 -2.90 20.73 -3.65
CA ASP A 208 -2.83 19.92 -2.43
C ASP A 208 -1.63 20.23 -1.53
N GLY A 209 -0.66 21.00 -2.03
CA GLY A 209 0.55 21.35 -1.28
C GLY A 209 1.61 20.25 -1.26
N LEU A 210 1.45 19.22 -2.08
CA LEU A 210 2.36 18.09 -2.16
C LEU A 210 3.29 18.21 -3.39
N ALA A 211 4.46 17.59 -3.32
CA ALA A 211 5.36 17.53 -4.47
C ALA A 211 4.82 16.58 -5.55
N GLY A 212 4.94 16.98 -6.83
CA GLY A 212 4.35 16.27 -7.98
C GLY A 212 5.04 14.97 -8.41
N SER A 213 5.70 14.26 -7.53
CA SER A 213 6.46 13.03 -7.83
C SER A 213 5.74 11.74 -7.41
N ARG A 214 4.41 11.68 -7.58
CA ARG A 214 3.61 10.50 -7.18
C ARG A 214 3.05 9.75 -8.34
#